data_6c2c2a46d88551753b1e7d0339fbea71
#
_entry.id   6c2c2a46d88551753b1e7d0339fbea71
#
_cell.length_a   1.000
_cell.length_b   1.000
_cell.length_c   1.000
_cell.angle_alpha   90.00
_cell.angle_beta   90.00
_cell.angle_gamma   90.00
#
_symmetry.space_group_name_H-M   'P 1'
#
loop_
_entity.id
_entity.type
_entity.pdbx_description
1 polymer ?
#
loop_
_entity_poly.entity_id
_entity_poly.type
_entity_poly.pdbx_seq_one_letter_code
_entity_poly.pdbx_strand_id
1 'polypeptide(L)'
;MYVELHPDFAQRAEAIDAKALTSACVHCGFCLATCPTYLDNRDERDSPRGRIYLIKQLLETGTASQQTHTHLDRCLNCRSCETTCPSGMQYGKLLDIGRGLMEE
;
A
#
# COMPACT_ATOMS: atom_id res chain seq x y z
N MET A 1 4.82 6.95 7.41
CA MET A 1 3.55 7.64 7.07
C MET A 1 2.54 7.37 8.19
N TYR A 2 1.94 8.42 8.73
CA TYR A 2 0.97 8.27 9.81
C TYR A 2 -0.41 7.87 9.28
N VAL A 3 -1.09 6.95 9.98
CA VAL A 3 -2.42 6.48 9.61
C VAL A 3 -3.34 6.51 10.82
N GLU A 4 -4.52 7.10 10.68
CA GLU A 4 -5.59 7.01 11.67
C GLU A 4 -6.62 5.99 11.19
N LEU A 5 -6.76 4.88 11.93
CA LEU A 5 -7.68 3.81 11.54
C LEU A 5 -9.14 4.26 11.67
N HIS A 6 -9.95 3.93 10.66
CA HIS A 6 -11.40 4.10 10.74
C HIS A 6 -11.94 3.25 11.90
N PRO A 7 -12.98 3.70 12.63
CA PRO A 7 -13.52 2.92 13.75
C PRO A 7 -13.88 1.49 13.41
N ASP A 8 -14.31 1.20 12.19
CA ASP A 8 -14.64 -0.16 11.75
C ASP A 8 -13.42 -1.07 11.71
N PHE A 9 -12.22 -0.51 11.58
CA PHE A 9 -10.96 -1.25 11.50
C PHE A 9 -10.14 -1.18 12.78
N ALA A 10 -10.52 -0.32 13.73
CA ALA A 10 -9.67 0.02 14.87
C ALA A 10 -9.32 -1.18 15.75
N GLN A 11 -10.15 -2.22 15.76
CA GLN A 11 -9.95 -3.41 16.58
C GLN A 11 -9.54 -4.63 15.76
N ARG A 12 -9.37 -4.49 14.46
CA ARG A 12 -8.98 -5.62 13.60
C ARG A 12 -7.47 -5.77 13.60
N ALA A 13 -6.99 -7.00 13.83
CA ALA A 13 -5.57 -7.28 13.92
C ALA A 13 -4.83 -6.94 12.63
N GLU A 14 -5.38 -7.31 11.47
CA GLU A 14 -4.76 -7.03 10.18
C GLU A 14 -4.70 -5.53 9.88
N ALA A 15 -5.69 -4.75 10.32
CA ALA A 15 -5.66 -3.30 10.14
C ALA A 15 -4.61 -2.64 11.03
N ILE A 16 -4.45 -3.12 12.24
CA ILE A 16 -3.41 -2.64 13.16
C ILE A 16 -2.03 -2.95 12.59
N ASP A 17 -1.83 -4.15 12.05
CA ASP A 17 -0.58 -4.53 11.39
C ASP A 17 -0.31 -3.65 10.18
N ALA A 18 -1.33 -3.38 9.36
CA ALA A 18 -1.20 -2.51 8.20
C ALA A 18 -0.80 -1.10 8.58
N LYS A 19 -1.36 -0.57 9.66
CA LYS A 19 -0.96 0.75 10.18
C LYS A 19 0.52 0.77 10.55
N ALA A 20 0.98 -0.25 11.27
CA ALA A 20 2.38 -0.36 11.68
C ALA A 20 3.30 -0.47 10.46
N LEU A 21 2.94 -1.27 9.47
CA LEU A 21 3.72 -1.42 8.25
C LEU A 21 3.79 -0.11 7.45
N THR A 22 2.65 0.57 7.31
CA THR A 22 2.57 1.84 6.60
C THR A 22 3.43 2.92 7.24
N SER A 23 3.54 2.91 8.58
CA SER A 23 4.32 3.91 9.29
C SER A 23 5.81 3.89 8.94
N ALA A 24 6.32 2.78 8.41
CA ALA A 24 7.72 2.69 7.98
C ALA A 24 7.99 3.47 6.70
N CYS A 25 6.97 3.74 5.89
CA CYS A 25 7.14 4.46 4.63
C CYS A 25 7.28 5.96 4.88
N VAL A 26 8.38 6.55 4.39
CA VAL A 26 8.62 8.00 4.47
C VAL A 26 8.32 8.70 3.13
N HIS A 27 7.70 8.00 2.19
CA HIS A 27 7.24 8.55 0.91
C HIS A 27 8.38 9.12 0.04
N CYS A 28 9.59 8.56 0.15
CA CYS A 28 10.77 9.07 -0.57
C CYS A 28 10.75 8.79 -2.08
N GLY A 29 10.05 7.75 -2.51
CA GLY A 29 9.91 7.42 -3.92
C GLY A 29 11.03 6.59 -4.53
N PHE A 30 12.02 6.12 -3.75
CA PHE A 30 13.10 5.29 -4.28
C PHE A 30 12.58 3.98 -4.91
N CYS A 31 11.43 3.50 -4.46
CA CYS A 31 10.83 2.28 -4.98
C CYS A 31 10.26 2.42 -6.41
N LEU A 32 9.97 3.64 -6.87
CA LEU A 32 9.32 3.85 -8.16
C LEU A 32 10.16 3.33 -9.32
N ALA A 33 11.47 3.52 -9.27
CA ALA A 33 12.38 3.13 -10.35
C ALA A 33 12.46 1.61 -10.55
N THR A 34 12.00 0.81 -9.58
CA THR A 34 12.05 -0.65 -9.66
C THR A 34 10.68 -1.28 -9.96
N CYS A 35 9.61 -0.51 -9.95
CA CYS A 35 8.26 -1.04 -10.09
C CYS A 35 7.88 -1.19 -11.57
N PRO A 36 7.65 -2.43 -12.08
CA PRO A 36 7.34 -2.64 -13.50
C PRO A 36 6.06 -1.93 -13.96
N THR A 37 5.02 -1.92 -13.13
CA THR A 37 3.76 -1.27 -13.53
C THR A 37 3.90 0.24 -13.57
N TYR A 38 4.69 0.84 -12.68
CA TYR A 38 4.96 2.27 -12.75
C TYR A 38 5.80 2.62 -13.98
N LEU A 39 6.84 1.82 -14.27
CA LEU A 39 7.71 2.07 -15.43
C LEU A 39 6.96 1.94 -16.74
N ASP A 40 5.93 1.11 -16.79
CA ASP A 40 5.12 0.88 -17.97
C ASP A 40 4.25 2.11 -18.29
N ASN A 41 3.50 2.64 -17.33
CA ASN A 41 2.53 3.69 -17.61
C ASN A 41 2.78 5.02 -16.87
N ARG A 42 3.75 5.07 -15.97
CA ARG A 42 4.13 6.30 -15.24
C ARG A 42 3.00 6.90 -14.39
N ASP A 43 1.99 6.12 -14.06
CA ASP A 43 0.92 6.54 -13.16
C ASP A 43 1.34 6.22 -11.73
N GLU A 44 1.43 7.23 -10.86
CA GLU A 44 1.90 7.03 -9.49
C GLU A 44 1.00 6.08 -8.70
N ARG A 45 -0.29 5.98 -9.05
CA ARG A 45 -1.19 5.02 -8.41
C ARG A 45 -0.80 3.56 -8.67
N ASP A 46 0.00 3.31 -9.72
CA ASP A 46 0.55 1.99 -10.03
C ASP A 46 1.97 1.82 -9.49
N SER A 47 2.45 2.73 -8.64
CA SER A 47 3.74 2.62 -7.96
C SER A 47 3.57 2.07 -6.55
N PRO A 48 4.65 1.52 -5.94
CA PRO A 48 4.55 1.10 -4.54
C PRO A 48 4.15 2.24 -3.61
N ARG A 49 4.75 3.42 -3.78
CA ARG A 49 4.42 4.58 -2.96
C ARG A 49 2.95 4.97 -3.10
N GLY A 50 2.44 5.03 -4.33
CA GLY A 50 1.05 5.36 -4.58
C GLY A 50 0.09 4.31 -4.02
N ARG A 51 0.43 3.03 -4.15
CA ARG A 51 -0.37 1.95 -3.59
C ARG A 51 -0.40 1.99 -2.08
N ILE A 52 0.72 2.31 -1.44
CA ILE A 52 0.76 2.50 0.02
C ILE A 52 -0.20 3.61 0.43
N TYR A 53 -0.23 4.71 -0.32
CA TYR A 53 -1.15 5.81 -0.06
C TYR A 53 -2.61 5.38 -0.23
N LEU A 54 -2.92 4.57 -1.25
CA LEU A 54 -4.27 4.05 -1.44
C LEU A 54 -4.70 3.14 -0.28
N ILE A 55 -3.79 2.33 0.23
CA ILE A 55 -4.05 1.49 1.41
C ILE A 55 -4.29 2.37 2.64
N LYS A 56 -3.49 3.43 2.79
CA LYS A 56 -3.70 4.42 3.86
C LYS A 56 -5.12 4.98 3.80
N GLN A 57 -5.58 5.39 2.61
CA GLN A 57 -6.93 5.91 2.45
C GLN A 57 -7.99 4.87 2.80
N LEU A 58 -7.79 3.62 2.40
CA LEU A 58 -8.70 2.52 2.77
C LEU A 58 -8.80 2.38 4.29
N LEU A 59 -7.67 2.41 4.98
CA LEU A 59 -7.65 2.27 6.44
C LEU A 59 -8.33 3.45 7.14
N GLU A 60 -8.23 4.64 6.57
CA GLU A 60 -8.79 5.85 7.19
C GLU A 60 -10.27 6.05 6.89
N THR A 61 -10.72 5.66 5.70
CA THR A 61 -12.12 5.86 5.27
C THR A 61 -13.01 4.65 5.52
N GLY A 62 -12.42 3.47 5.69
CA GLY A 62 -13.18 2.25 5.89
C GLY A 62 -13.74 1.62 4.63
N THR A 63 -13.52 2.24 3.47
CA THR A 63 -14.03 1.73 2.19
C THR A 63 -12.98 1.86 1.10
N ALA A 64 -13.02 0.96 0.11
CA ALA A 64 -12.13 0.99 -1.03
C ALA A 64 -12.89 1.51 -2.26
N SER A 65 -12.31 2.51 -2.94
CA SER A 65 -12.85 3.00 -4.19
C SER A 65 -12.54 2.03 -5.34
N GLN A 66 -13.21 2.21 -6.49
CA GLN A 66 -12.91 1.42 -7.68
C GLN A 66 -11.45 1.63 -8.11
N GLN A 67 -10.92 2.83 -7.96
CA GLN A 67 -9.52 3.10 -8.27
C GLN A 67 -8.58 2.31 -7.36
N THR A 68 -8.89 2.21 -6.07
CA THR A 68 -8.10 1.42 -5.14
C THR A 68 -8.05 -0.04 -5.58
N HIS A 69 -9.21 -0.64 -5.92
CA HIS A 69 -9.27 -2.00 -6.43
C HIS A 69 -8.37 -2.18 -7.66
N THR A 70 -8.53 -1.29 -8.64
CA THR A 70 -7.80 -1.38 -9.90
C THR A 70 -6.29 -1.35 -9.68
N HIS A 71 -5.80 -0.39 -8.92
CA HIS A 71 -4.35 -0.19 -8.80
C HIS A 71 -3.69 -1.21 -7.87
N LEU A 72 -4.38 -1.67 -6.83
CA LEU A 72 -3.83 -2.74 -6.00
C LEU A 72 -3.77 -4.06 -6.76
N ASP A 73 -4.76 -4.34 -7.62
CA ASP A 73 -4.77 -5.57 -8.42
C ASP A 73 -3.68 -5.60 -9.48
N ARG A 74 -3.22 -4.44 -9.96
CA ARG A 74 -2.18 -4.37 -10.99
C ARG A 74 -0.79 -4.73 -10.48
N CYS A 75 -0.57 -4.74 -9.19
CA CYS A 75 0.74 -5.10 -8.64
C CYS A 75 1.10 -6.54 -8.96
N LEU A 76 2.33 -6.74 -9.45
CA LEU A 76 2.81 -8.06 -9.87
C LEU A 76 3.40 -8.90 -8.74
N ASN A 77 3.48 -8.36 -7.53
CA ASN A 77 4.07 -9.03 -6.35
C ASN A 77 5.55 -9.39 -6.53
N CYS A 78 6.29 -8.65 -7.37
CA CYS A 78 7.71 -8.95 -7.61
C CYS A 78 8.60 -8.56 -6.43
N ARG A 79 8.15 -7.66 -5.53
CA ARG A 79 8.82 -7.19 -4.31
C ARG A 79 10.16 -6.50 -4.55
N SER A 80 10.45 -6.08 -5.78
CA SER A 80 11.68 -5.32 -6.06
C SER A 80 11.74 -4.03 -5.24
N CYS A 81 10.58 -3.43 -4.95
CA CYS A 81 10.50 -2.21 -4.14
C CYS A 81 10.96 -2.41 -2.71
N GLU A 82 10.78 -3.61 -2.14
CA GLU A 82 11.25 -3.90 -0.76
C GLU A 82 12.76 -3.86 -0.67
N THR A 83 13.45 -4.39 -1.66
CA THR A 83 14.91 -4.41 -1.70
C THR A 83 15.47 -3.00 -1.82
N THR A 84 14.78 -2.12 -2.54
CA THR A 84 15.23 -0.76 -2.79
C THR A 84 14.90 0.19 -1.64
N CYS A 85 13.88 -0.10 -0.83
CA CYS A 85 13.38 0.83 0.17
C CYS A 85 14.40 1.10 1.27
N PRO A 86 14.84 2.37 1.46
CA PRO A 86 15.81 2.69 2.51
C PRO A 86 15.24 2.58 3.92
N SER A 87 13.91 2.60 4.07
CA SER A 87 13.24 2.46 5.36
C SER A 87 12.95 1.02 5.75
N GLY A 88 13.24 0.05 4.86
CA GLY A 88 12.99 -1.37 5.13
C GLY A 88 11.50 -1.71 5.19
N MET A 89 10.67 -1.01 4.43
CA MET A 89 9.23 -1.20 4.42
C MET A 89 8.86 -2.57 3.82
N GLN A 90 8.01 -3.33 4.53
CA GLN A 90 7.57 -4.66 4.10
C GLN A 90 6.35 -4.53 3.21
N TYR A 91 6.57 -4.13 1.96
CA TYR A 91 5.49 -3.80 1.03
C TYR A 91 4.61 -4.99 0.69
N GLY A 92 5.20 -6.17 0.44
CA GLY A 92 4.43 -7.35 0.07
C GLY A 92 3.41 -7.74 1.13
N LYS A 93 3.80 -7.67 2.39
CA LYS A 93 2.92 -7.97 3.52
C LYS A 93 1.78 -6.95 3.61
N LEU A 94 2.10 -5.66 3.44
CA LEU A 94 1.08 -4.61 3.45
C LEU A 94 0.09 -4.79 2.30
N LEU A 95 0.59 -5.11 1.11
CA LEU A 95 -0.26 -5.32 -0.06
C LEU A 95 -1.24 -6.47 0.16
N ASP A 96 -0.77 -7.58 0.74
CA ASP A 96 -1.64 -8.72 1.03
C ASP A 96 -2.77 -8.34 2.00
N ILE A 97 -2.45 -7.57 3.04
CA ILE A 97 -3.45 -7.08 3.98
C ILE A 97 -4.43 -6.15 3.28
N GLY A 98 -3.92 -5.21 2.47
CA GLY A 98 -4.77 -4.25 1.75
C GLY A 98 -5.73 -4.94 0.81
N ARG A 99 -5.25 -5.93 0.05
CA ARG A 99 -6.10 -6.72 -0.85
C ARG A 99 -7.17 -7.48 -0.07
N GLY A 100 -6.82 -8.05 1.07
CA GLY A 100 -7.78 -8.76 1.91
C GLY A 100 -8.88 -7.84 2.44
N LEU A 101 -8.52 -6.64 2.89
CA LEU A 101 -9.49 -5.68 3.41
C LEU A 101 -10.42 -5.15 2.33
N MET A 102 -9.92 -4.92 1.11
CA MET A 102 -10.77 -4.38 0.05
C MET A 102 -11.74 -5.42 -0.53
N GLU A 103 -11.48 -6.70 -0.33
CA GLU A 103 -12.37 -7.77 -0.79
C GLU A 103 -13.59 -7.98 0.13
N GLU A 104 -13.62 -7.36 1.26
CA GLU A 104 -14.72 -7.52 2.22
C GLU A 104 -15.95 -6.69 1.89
#